data_2abaa8cf1793e410e79f1ade1fb387e4
#
_entry.id   2abaa8cf1793e410e79f1ade1fb387e4
#
_cell.length_a   1.000
_cell.length_b   1.000
_cell.length_c   1.000
_cell.angle_alpha   90.00
_cell.angle_beta   90.00
_cell.angle_gamma   90.00
#
_symmetry.space_group_name_H-M   'P 1'
#
loop_
_entity.id
_entity.type
_entity.pdbx_description
1 polymer ?
#
loop_
_entity_poly.entity_id
_entity_poly.type
_entity_poly.pdbx_seq_one_letter_code
_entity_poly.pdbx_strand_id
1 'polypeptide(L)'
;IIDNKTYKNVIEHLYNTQVRIGLSGTLYMSKLKKNLVHNMNIRSFIGDAIDSIKLADQIKSGKATPIVVKMVYVSGKSISADDYQEEYDKNITYNITAYEKSFSRMQYNARYGRFPMLIVTKFIDHCEKLYEYYQKMNQKLGLGYRIAHVHHKTPDRDKLLNDIREGKIDILISTTIISRGKNIPTLQYIQNTASMDSNEKTIQILGRLVRQHNSKKKAYLDDLVFPGIYLLRHGNHRKNYYKK
;
A
#
# COMPACT_ATOMS: atom_id res chain seq x y z
N ILE A 1 -2.88 11.64 12.45
CA ILE A 1 -3.39 11.17 13.75
C ILE A 1 -3.68 12.37 14.66
N ILE A 2 -2.74 13.30 14.81
CA ILE A 2 -2.89 14.50 15.66
C ILE A 2 -4.02 15.43 15.20
N ASP A 3 -4.40 15.39 13.94
CA ASP A 3 -5.50 16.18 13.37
C ASP A 3 -6.89 15.55 13.65
N ASN A 4 -6.95 14.39 14.25
CA ASN A 4 -8.18 13.80 14.73
C ASN A 4 -8.62 14.51 16.02
N LYS A 5 -9.85 14.99 16.09
CA LYS A 5 -10.43 15.72 17.22
C LYS A 5 -10.18 15.04 18.57
N THR A 6 -10.25 13.70 18.62
CA THR A 6 -9.98 12.92 19.82
C THR A 6 -8.54 13.05 20.30
N TYR A 7 -7.55 12.94 19.41
CA TYR A 7 -6.13 13.06 19.79
C TYR A 7 -5.77 14.49 20.17
N LYS A 8 -6.37 15.48 19.50
CA LYS A 8 -6.19 16.89 19.83
C LYS A 8 -6.66 17.16 21.26
N ASN A 9 -7.87 16.71 21.60
CA ASN A 9 -8.40 16.84 22.96
C ASN A 9 -7.51 16.17 24.01
N VAL A 10 -7.00 14.96 23.74
CA VAL A 10 -6.09 14.27 24.67
C VAL A 10 -4.81 15.08 24.90
N ILE A 11 -4.20 15.60 23.83
CA ILE A 11 -2.95 16.38 23.92
C ILE A 11 -3.19 17.70 24.66
N GLU A 12 -4.33 18.36 24.44
CA GLU A 12 -4.70 19.61 25.12
C GLU A 12 -4.88 19.39 26.64
N HIS A 13 -5.28 18.19 27.08
CA HIS A 13 -5.38 17.85 28.52
C HIS A 13 -4.03 17.43 29.14
N LEU A 14 -3.00 17.19 28.33
CA LEU A 14 -1.65 16.86 28.81
C LEU A 14 -0.77 18.12 29.02
N TYR A 15 -1.34 19.18 29.63
CA TYR A 15 -0.65 20.46 29.80
C TYR A 15 0.58 20.38 30.74
N ASN A 16 0.63 19.43 31.67
CA ASN A 16 1.76 19.21 32.58
C ASN A 16 2.92 18.39 31.95
N THR A 17 2.80 17.96 30.69
CA THR A 17 3.83 17.15 30.03
C THR A 17 5.00 18.04 29.60
N GLN A 18 6.17 17.84 30.18
CA GLN A 18 7.38 18.62 29.90
C GLN A 18 8.01 18.24 28.54
N VAL A 19 7.89 16.99 28.13
CA VAL A 19 8.47 16.47 26.87
C VAL A 19 7.41 15.74 26.04
N ARG A 20 7.32 16.07 24.76
CA ARG A 20 6.45 15.40 23.79
C ARG A 20 7.27 14.92 22.62
N ILE A 21 7.23 13.61 22.32
CA ILE A 21 7.96 13.01 21.22
C ILE A 21 6.95 12.40 20.23
N GLY A 22 7.05 12.81 18.97
CA GLY A 22 6.27 12.25 17.88
C GLY A 22 7.15 11.44 16.92
N LEU A 23 6.72 10.22 16.57
CA LEU A 23 7.37 9.39 15.58
C LEU A 23 6.43 9.17 14.40
N SER A 24 6.88 9.47 13.20
CA SER A 24 6.09 9.27 11.98
C SER A 24 6.98 9.05 10.75
N GLY A 25 6.57 8.14 9.88
CA GLY A 25 7.18 8.01 8.54
C GLY A 25 6.80 9.15 7.58
N THR A 26 5.78 9.95 7.96
CA THR A 26 5.26 11.09 7.18
C THR A 26 4.90 12.21 8.14
N LEU A 27 5.89 12.96 8.59
CA LEU A 27 5.67 13.98 9.62
C LEU A 27 4.85 15.15 9.09
N TYR A 28 5.19 15.65 7.92
CA TYR A 28 4.49 16.77 7.29
C TYR A 28 3.87 16.37 5.96
N MET A 29 2.63 16.80 5.74
CA MET A 29 1.99 16.71 4.44
C MET A 29 2.66 17.66 3.44
N SER A 30 2.35 17.50 2.16
CA SER A 30 2.90 18.35 1.10
C SER A 30 2.71 19.85 1.42
N LYS A 31 3.60 20.69 0.90
CA LYS A 31 3.56 22.17 1.08
C LYS A 31 2.33 22.87 0.44
N LEU A 32 1.33 22.11 0.00
CA LEU A 32 0.09 22.69 -0.54
C LEU A 32 -0.63 23.49 0.55
N LYS A 33 -1.20 24.64 0.16
CA LYS A 33 -1.93 25.55 1.09
C LYS A 33 -2.96 24.84 1.96
N LYS A 34 -3.68 23.83 1.42
CA LYS A 34 -4.66 23.02 2.16
C LYS A 34 -4.09 22.21 3.32
N ASN A 35 -2.79 21.92 3.32
CA ASN A 35 -2.11 21.14 4.35
C ASN A 35 -1.36 22.02 5.35
N LEU A 36 -1.36 23.35 5.15
CA LEU A 36 -0.60 24.27 6.00
C LEU A 36 -1.07 24.23 7.46
N VAL A 37 -2.38 24.31 7.67
CA VAL A 37 -2.98 24.26 9.02
C VAL A 37 -2.65 22.94 9.73
N HIS A 38 -2.73 21.81 9.00
CA HIS A 38 -2.36 20.51 9.54
C HIS A 38 -0.88 20.47 9.98
N ASN A 39 0.02 20.96 9.14
CA ASN A 39 1.45 21.02 9.45
C ASN A 39 1.75 21.95 10.63
N MET A 40 1.04 23.09 10.73
CA MET A 40 1.14 24.03 11.85
C MET A 40 0.65 23.38 13.16
N ASN A 41 -0.47 22.64 13.14
CA ASN A 41 -0.98 21.92 14.29
C ASN A 41 0.03 20.88 14.80
N ILE A 42 0.66 20.12 13.90
CA ILE A 42 1.70 19.16 14.28
C ILE A 42 2.85 19.88 15.00
N ARG A 43 3.34 21.00 14.44
CA ARG A 43 4.43 21.78 15.02
C ARG A 43 4.07 22.36 16.39
N SER A 44 2.85 22.87 16.55
CA SER A 44 2.41 23.45 17.82
C SER A 44 2.33 22.44 18.95
N PHE A 45 2.06 21.16 18.66
CA PHE A 45 1.91 20.12 19.68
C PHE A 45 3.21 19.35 19.98
N ILE A 46 4.08 19.16 18.99
CA ILE A 46 5.25 18.28 19.10
C ILE A 46 6.55 19.04 18.83
N GLY A 47 6.48 20.21 18.19
CA GLY A 47 7.65 20.95 17.74
C GLY A 47 8.09 20.59 16.33
N ASP A 48 9.25 21.09 15.95
CA ASP A 48 9.87 20.81 14.66
C ASP A 48 10.50 19.40 14.62
N ALA A 49 10.74 18.90 13.40
CA ALA A 49 11.46 17.65 13.20
C ALA A 49 12.92 17.81 13.68
N ILE A 50 13.30 17.01 14.66
CA ILE A 50 14.66 17.00 15.23
C ILE A 50 15.57 16.13 14.39
N ASP A 51 15.05 14.99 13.87
CA ASP A 51 15.83 14.03 13.09
C ASP A 51 14.98 13.33 12.06
N SER A 52 15.59 12.90 10.95
CA SER A 52 14.96 12.10 9.91
C SER A 52 15.95 11.10 9.33
N ILE A 53 15.61 9.82 9.38
CA ILE A 53 16.44 8.75 8.84
C ILE A 53 15.91 8.37 7.45
N LYS A 54 16.75 8.50 6.43
CA LYS A 54 16.39 8.09 5.07
C LYS A 54 16.32 6.56 4.95
N LEU A 55 15.38 6.05 4.15
CA LEU A 55 15.26 4.61 3.90
C LEU A 55 16.57 4.01 3.33
N ALA A 56 17.28 4.75 2.46
CA ALA A 56 18.55 4.32 1.91
C ALA A 56 19.61 4.06 2.99
N ASP A 57 19.64 4.89 4.03
CA ASP A 57 20.60 4.74 5.13
C ASP A 57 20.21 3.57 6.05
N GLN A 58 18.90 3.34 6.24
CA GLN A 58 18.42 2.16 6.94
C GLN A 58 18.76 0.86 6.21
N ILE A 59 18.67 0.85 4.87
CA ILE A 59 19.06 -0.30 4.04
C ILE A 59 20.59 -0.53 4.13
N LYS A 60 21.40 0.52 4.02
CA LYS A 60 22.86 0.43 4.12
C LYS A 60 23.33 -0.07 5.49
N SER A 61 22.68 0.38 6.56
CA SER A 61 22.97 -0.06 7.93
C SER A 61 22.38 -1.43 8.28
N GLY A 62 21.73 -2.09 7.32
CA GLY A 62 21.09 -3.38 7.53
C GLY A 62 19.82 -3.33 8.39
N LYS A 63 19.24 -2.17 8.68
CA LYS A 63 18.01 -2.00 9.48
C LYS A 63 16.72 -2.09 8.67
N ALA A 64 16.82 -2.12 7.34
CA ALA A 64 15.69 -2.32 6.43
C ALA A 64 16.06 -3.28 5.30
N THR A 65 15.08 -4.02 4.80
CA THR A 65 15.25 -4.94 3.66
C THR A 65 15.38 -4.14 2.36
N PRO A 66 16.37 -4.44 1.51
CA PRO A 66 16.48 -3.86 0.16
C PRO A 66 15.21 -4.11 -0.65
N ILE A 67 14.76 -3.08 -1.39
CA ILE A 67 13.53 -3.15 -2.18
C ILE A 67 13.80 -2.93 -3.66
N VAL A 68 13.11 -3.69 -4.51
CA VAL A 68 13.04 -3.51 -5.96
C VAL A 68 11.66 -3.04 -6.33
N VAL A 69 11.55 -1.81 -6.85
CA VAL A 69 10.29 -1.23 -7.31
C VAL A 69 10.24 -1.28 -8.83
N LYS A 70 9.16 -1.83 -9.37
CA LYS A 70 8.88 -1.87 -10.80
C LYS A 70 7.57 -1.20 -11.13
N MET A 71 7.61 -0.18 -12.00
CA MET A 71 6.42 0.39 -12.61
C MET A 71 5.96 -0.52 -13.74
N VAL A 72 4.74 -1.04 -13.65
CA VAL A 72 4.15 -1.97 -14.62
C VAL A 72 3.02 -1.28 -15.36
N TYR A 73 3.25 -0.89 -16.59
CA TYR A 73 2.22 -0.25 -17.40
C TYR A 73 1.26 -1.30 -17.97
N VAL A 74 -0.02 -1.07 -17.75
CA VAL A 74 -1.09 -1.88 -18.30
C VAL A 74 -1.41 -1.37 -19.69
N SER A 75 -1.27 -2.23 -20.71
CA SER A 75 -1.57 -1.89 -22.10
C SER A 75 -3.07 -1.80 -22.31
N GLY A 76 -3.51 -0.91 -23.18
CA GLY A 76 -4.92 -0.75 -23.57
C GLY A 76 -5.24 0.71 -23.89
N LYS A 77 -6.36 0.91 -24.60
CA LYS A 77 -6.92 2.24 -24.78
C LYS A 77 -7.59 2.69 -23.48
N SER A 78 -7.36 3.94 -23.11
CA SER A 78 -8.11 4.56 -22.01
C SER A 78 -9.60 4.64 -22.40
N ILE A 79 -10.45 4.21 -21.48
CA ILE A 79 -11.89 4.47 -21.60
C ILE A 79 -12.15 5.82 -20.98
N SER A 80 -12.74 6.72 -21.75
CA SER A 80 -13.05 8.09 -21.32
C SER A 80 -13.99 8.08 -20.12
N ALA A 81 -13.77 9.01 -19.21
CA ALA A 81 -14.56 9.18 -18.00
C ALA A 81 -14.56 10.65 -17.56
N ASP A 82 -15.63 11.09 -16.90
CA ASP A 82 -15.80 12.46 -16.47
C ASP A 82 -15.04 12.76 -15.18
N ASP A 83 -14.89 11.73 -14.32
CA ASP A 83 -14.18 11.85 -13.07
C ASP A 83 -13.25 10.65 -12.77
N TYR A 84 -12.51 10.77 -11.67
CA TYR A 84 -11.57 9.74 -11.23
C TYR A 84 -12.26 8.42 -10.86
N GLN A 85 -13.44 8.46 -10.23
CA GLN A 85 -14.14 7.26 -9.80
C GLN A 85 -14.59 6.44 -11.01
N GLU A 86 -15.20 7.11 -11.96
CA GLU A 86 -15.65 6.51 -13.20
C GLU A 86 -14.47 5.97 -14.02
N GLU A 87 -13.36 6.73 -14.12
CA GLU A 87 -12.15 6.28 -14.79
C GLU A 87 -11.57 5.03 -14.13
N TYR A 88 -11.56 4.99 -12.78
CA TYR A 88 -11.11 3.84 -12.02
C TYR A 88 -11.98 2.61 -12.30
N ASP A 89 -13.28 2.78 -12.27
CA ASP A 89 -14.22 1.68 -12.47
C ASP A 89 -14.12 1.11 -13.90
N LYS A 90 -14.10 1.97 -14.90
CA LYS A 90 -14.02 1.55 -16.32
C LYS A 90 -12.66 0.93 -16.69
N ASN A 91 -11.56 1.44 -16.14
CA ASN A 91 -10.22 1.02 -16.55
C ASN A 91 -9.57 0.02 -15.58
N ILE A 92 -10.13 -0.19 -14.39
CA ILE A 92 -9.60 -1.14 -13.39
C ILE A 92 -10.69 -2.11 -12.94
N THR A 93 -11.73 -1.63 -12.22
CA THR A 93 -12.71 -2.48 -11.53
C THR A 93 -13.49 -3.38 -12.47
N TYR A 94 -13.84 -2.91 -13.66
CA TYR A 94 -14.62 -3.67 -14.67
C TYR A 94 -13.80 -3.99 -15.92
N ASN A 95 -12.48 -3.98 -15.81
CA ASN A 95 -11.59 -4.22 -16.96
C ASN A 95 -10.83 -5.54 -16.82
N ILE A 96 -11.21 -6.52 -17.63
CA ILE A 96 -10.59 -7.85 -17.63
C ILE A 96 -9.09 -7.80 -17.94
N THR A 97 -8.64 -6.91 -18.83
CA THR A 97 -7.23 -6.76 -19.19
C THR A 97 -6.39 -6.29 -17.98
N ALA A 98 -6.98 -5.46 -17.10
CA ALA A 98 -6.34 -5.07 -15.84
C ALA A 98 -6.11 -6.28 -14.93
N TYR A 99 -7.10 -7.18 -14.85
CA TYR A 99 -7.03 -8.40 -14.05
C TYR A 99 -6.05 -9.42 -14.62
N GLU A 100 -6.06 -9.62 -15.93
CA GLU A 100 -5.09 -10.48 -16.64
C GLU A 100 -3.66 -10.02 -16.40
N LYS A 101 -3.41 -8.71 -16.51
CA LYS A 101 -2.09 -8.13 -16.24
C LYS A 101 -1.67 -8.31 -14.79
N SER A 102 -2.59 -8.03 -13.85
CA SER A 102 -2.37 -8.22 -12.42
C SER A 102 -2.02 -9.68 -12.12
N PHE A 103 -2.82 -10.63 -12.60
CA PHE A 103 -2.61 -12.05 -12.38
C PHE A 103 -1.29 -12.55 -13.01
N SER A 104 -1.00 -12.14 -14.24
CA SER A 104 0.26 -12.49 -14.91
C SER A 104 1.49 -12.00 -14.13
N ARG A 105 1.43 -10.80 -13.55
CA ARG A 105 2.51 -10.26 -12.71
C ARG A 105 2.64 -11.02 -11.39
N MET A 106 1.51 -11.37 -10.77
CA MET A 106 1.50 -12.23 -9.59
C MET A 106 2.15 -13.59 -9.89
N GLN A 107 1.74 -14.28 -10.98
CA GLN A 107 2.32 -15.55 -11.38
C GLN A 107 3.82 -15.46 -11.65
N TYR A 108 4.27 -14.39 -12.33
CA TYR A 108 5.70 -14.14 -12.51
C TYR A 108 6.45 -14.12 -11.18
N ASN A 109 5.93 -13.43 -10.18
CA ASN A 109 6.57 -13.35 -8.87
C ASN A 109 6.46 -14.67 -8.08
N ALA A 110 5.36 -15.40 -8.24
CA ALA A 110 5.14 -16.71 -7.64
C ALA A 110 6.18 -17.76 -8.11
N ARG A 111 6.54 -17.76 -9.39
CA ARG A 111 7.59 -18.62 -9.95
C ARG A 111 8.96 -18.42 -9.29
N TYR A 112 9.22 -17.25 -8.71
CA TYR A 112 10.44 -16.95 -7.95
C TYR A 112 10.27 -17.16 -6.45
N GLY A 113 9.18 -17.80 -6.00
CA GLY A 113 8.93 -18.10 -4.59
C GLY A 113 8.74 -16.87 -3.70
N ARG A 114 8.29 -15.73 -4.24
CA ARG A 114 8.16 -14.45 -3.51
C ARG A 114 6.89 -14.41 -2.66
N PHE A 115 6.72 -15.36 -1.77
CA PHE A 115 5.59 -15.45 -0.84
C PHE A 115 5.99 -15.02 0.57
N PRO A 116 5.03 -14.56 1.41
CA PRO A 116 3.64 -14.26 1.07
C PRO A 116 3.54 -12.97 0.23
N MET A 117 2.42 -12.85 -0.50
CA MET A 117 2.12 -11.73 -1.39
C MET A 117 0.94 -10.91 -0.90
N LEU A 118 1.01 -9.59 -1.08
CA LEU A 118 -0.10 -8.67 -0.85
C LEU A 118 -0.48 -7.94 -2.14
N ILE A 119 -1.73 -8.05 -2.55
CA ILE A 119 -2.29 -7.29 -3.66
C ILE A 119 -3.16 -6.18 -3.08
N VAL A 120 -2.80 -4.92 -3.35
CA VAL A 120 -3.48 -3.76 -2.78
C VAL A 120 -4.46 -3.17 -3.77
N THR A 121 -5.72 -3.07 -3.38
CA THR A 121 -6.80 -2.42 -4.13
C THR A 121 -7.28 -1.16 -3.41
N LYS A 122 -8.07 -0.31 -4.07
CA LYS A 122 -8.60 0.91 -3.45
C LYS A 122 -10.01 0.71 -2.90
N PHE A 123 -10.89 0.10 -3.68
CA PHE A 123 -12.31 -0.06 -3.37
C PHE A 123 -12.66 -1.53 -3.06
N ILE A 124 -13.77 -1.74 -2.35
CA ILE A 124 -14.24 -3.08 -1.98
C ILE A 124 -14.60 -3.88 -3.23
N ASP A 125 -15.38 -3.30 -4.11
CA ASP A 125 -15.84 -3.97 -5.33
C ASP A 125 -14.64 -4.44 -6.19
N HIS A 126 -13.61 -3.61 -6.35
CA HIS A 126 -12.36 -4.04 -6.99
C HIS A 126 -11.69 -5.21 -6.24
N CYS A 127 -11.68 -5.17 -4.91
CA CYS A 127 -11.08 -6.23 -4.09
C CYS A 127 -11.79 -7.57 -4.29
N GLU A 128 -13.11 -7.56 -4.23
CA GLU A 128 -13.95 -8.75 -4.38
C GLU A 128 -13.88 -9.33 -5.80
N LYS A 129 -14.03 -8.50 -6.84
CA LYS A 129 -13.95 -8.93 -8.25
C LYS A 129 -12.56 -9.46 -8.63
N LEU A 130 -11.51 -8.82 -8.14
CA LEU A 130 -10.15 -9.29 -8.36
C LEU A 130 -9.91 -10.62 -7.67
N TYR A 131 -10.45 -10.81 -6.46
CA TYR A 131 -10.39 -12.07 -5.73
C TYR A 131 -11.12 -13.18 -6.50
N GLU A 132 -12.34 -12.95 -6.97
CA GLU A 132 -13.10 -13.90 -7.79
C GLU A 132 -12.34 -14.30 -9.05
N TYR A 133 -11.76 -13.33 -9.73
CA TYR A 133 -10.93 -13.59 -10.91
C TYR A 133 -9.71 -14.44 -10.57
N TYR A 134 -9.01 -14.14 -9.50
CA TYR A 134 -7.84 -14.90 -9.06
C TYR A 134 -8.20 -16.34 -8.67
N GLN A 135 -9.31 -16.54 -7.96
CA GLN A 135 -9.79 -17.88 -7.61
C GLN A 135 -10.15 -18.69 -8.86
N LYS A 136 -10.88 -18.11 -9.80
CA LYS A 136 -11.22 -18.74 -11.07
C LYS A 136 -9.98 -19.17 -11.86
N MET A 137 -8.99 -18.30 -11.96
CA MET A 137 -7.75 -18.58 -12.68
C MET A 137 -6.88 -19.60 -11.94
N ASN A 138 -6.82 -19.54 -10.61
CA ASN A 138 -6.12 -20.49 -9.76
C ASN A 138 -6.67 -21.91 -9.97
N GLN A 139 -7.99 -22.06 -9.96
CA GLN A 139 -8.67 -23.32 -10.24
C GLN A 139 -8.45 -23.79 -11.68
N LYS A 140 -8.69 -22.91 -12.66
CA LYS A 140 -8.56 -23.23 -14.09
C LYS A 140 -7.16 -23.73 -14.47
N LEU A 141 -6.13 -23.19 -13.82
CA LEU A 141 -4.72 -23.51 -14.10
C LEU A 141 -4.12 -24.52 -13.12
N GLY A 142 -4.88 -25.03 -12.14
CA GLY A 142 -4.43 -26.02 -11.17
C GLY A 142 -3.26 -25.53 -10.31
N LEU A 143 -3.19 -24.23 -9.96
CA LEU A 143 -1.99 -23.66 -9.32
C LEU A 143 -1.88 -23.96 -7.82
N GLY A 144 -2.98 -24.24 -7.15
CA GLY A 144 -3.01 -24.62 -5.74
C GLY A 144 -2.68 -23.49 -4.74
N TYR A 145 -2.68 -22.21 -5.15
CA TYR A 145 -2.42 -21.10 -4.24
C TYR A 145 -3.56 -20.91 -3.24
N ARG A 146 -3.21 -20.65 -1.99
CA ARG A 146 -4.15 -20.29 -0.92
C ARG A 146 -4.38 -18.79 -0.95
N ILE A 147 -5.48 -18.38 -1.57
CA ILE A 147 -5.83 -16.98 -1.83
C ILE A 147 -6.95 -16.55 -0.89
N ALA A 148 -6.79 -15.42 -0.23
CA ALA A 148 -7.85 -14.79 0.56
C ALA A 148 -7.99 -13.32 0.21
N HIS A 149 -9.12 -12.72 0.60
CA HIS A 149 -9.32 -11.27 0.49
C HIS A 149 -9.77 -10.67 1.82
N VAL A 150 -9.49 -9.38 2.02
CA VAL A 150 -9.87 -8.66 3.22
C VAL A 150 -10.13 -7.17 2.94
N HIS A 151 -11.23 -6.68 3.48
CA HIS A 151 -11.62 -5.27 3.50
C HIS A 151 -12.30 -4.91 4.82
N HIS A 152 -12.74 -3.67 5.01
CA HIS A 152 -13.26 -3.23 6.31
C HIS A 152 -14.56 -3.94 6.75
N LYS A 153 -15.31 -4.53 5.82
CA LYS A 153 -16.52 -5.33 6.10
C LYS A 153 -16.24 -6.82 6.31
N THR A 154 -15.01 -7.28 6.09
CA THR A 154 -14.67 -8.71 6.25
C THR A 154 -14.76 -9.09 7.73
N PRO A 155 -15.53 -10.13 8.11
CA PRO A 155 -15.48 -10.70 9.44
C PRO A 155 -14.11 -11.36 9.68
N ASP A 156 -13.75 -11.57 10.95
CA ASP A 156 -12.52 -12.29 11.36
C ASP A 156 -11.23 -11.80 10.69
N ARG A 157 -11.17 -10.50 10.37
CA ARG A 157 -10.03 -9.87 9.71
C ARG A 157 -8.70 -10.17 10.40
N ASP A 158 -8.68 -10.21 11.72
CA ASP A 158 -7.48 -10.46 12.50
C ASP A 158 -6.98 -11.90 12.34
N LYS A 159 -7.88 -12.86 12.15
CA LYS A 159 -7.55 -14.26 11.83
C LYS A 159 -6.85 -14.34 10.47
N LEU A 160 -7.41 -13.74 9.42
CA LEU A 160 -6.79 -13.73 8.09
C LEU A 160 -5.39 -13.10 8.10
N LEU A 161 -5.20 -12.05 8.91
CA LEU A 161 -3.89 -11.40 9.06
C LEU A 161 -2.89 -12.26 9.85
N ASN A 162 -3.33 -13.09 10.74
CA ASN A 162 -2.48 -14.09 11.39
C ASN A 162 -2.17 -15.24 10.43
N ASP A 163 -3.16 -15.73 9.69
CA ASP A 163 -2.98 -16.83 8.74
C ASP A 163 -1.94 -16.50 7.65
N ILE A 164 -1.88 -15.26 7.14
CA ILE A 164 -0.82 -14.85 6.21
C ILE A 164 0.55 -14.77 6.88
N ARG A 165 0.64 -14.37 8.17
CA ARG A 165 1.90 -14.38 8.92
C ARG A 165 2.44 -15.78 9.16
N GLU A 166 1.53 -16.71 9.45
CA GLU A 166 1.83 -18.11 9.70
C GLU A 166 2.06 -18.90 8.41
N GLY A 167 1.97 -18.26 7.25
CA GLY A 167 2.15 -18.91 5.96
C GLY A 167 1.00 -19.84 5.56
N LYS A 168 -0.19 -19.71 6.17
CA LYS A 168 -1.40 -20.42 5.77
C LYS A 168 -2.08 -19.82 4.56
N ILE A 169 -1.79 -18.56 4.25
CA ILE A 169 -2.25 -17.82 3.05
C ILE A 169 -1.03 -17.42 2.24
N ASP A 170 -1.04 -17.72 0.95
CA ASP A 170 0.03 -17.37 0.01
C ASP A 170 -0.17 -15.96 -0.56
N ILE A 171 -1.41 -15.61 -0.89
CA ILE A 171 -1.79 -14.36 -1.55
C ILE A 171 -2.97 -13.74 -0.83
N LEU A 172 -2.79 -12.52 -0.34
CA LEU A 172 -3.85 -11.73 0.27
C LEU A 172 -4.19 -10.54 -0.62
N ILE A 173 -5.44 -10.44 -1.05
CA ILE A 173 -5.97 -9.29 -1.76
C ILE A 173 -6.65 -8.38 -0.75
N SER A 174 -6.29 -7.11 -0.70
CA SER A 174 -6.80 -6.23 0.33
C SER A 174 -7.00 -4.81 -0.14
N THR A 175 -8.04 -4.18 0.39
CA THR A 175 -8.11 -2.72 0.31
C THR A 175 -7.00 -2.09 1.16
N THR A 176 -6.79 -0.78 0.99
CA THR A 176 -5.74 -0.02 1.71
C THR A 176 -5.86 -0.05 3.25
N ILE A 177 -6.88 -0.70 3.79
CA ILE A 177 -7.11 -0.81 5.24
C ILE A 177 -5.99 -1.58 5.95
N ILE A 178 -5.33 -2.51 5.27
CA ILE A 178 -4.13 -3.17 5.80
C ILE A 178 -3.01 -2.15 6.08
N SER A 179 -3.06 -0.97 5.48
CA SER A 179 -2.06 0.08 5.72
C SER A 179 -2.01 0.58 7.19
N ARG A 180 -2.94 0.20 8.06
CA ARG A 180 -2.97 0.65 9.46
C ARG A 180 -2.79 -0.53 10.45
N GLY A 181 -1.75 -0.47 11.26
CA GLY A 181 -1.65 -1.21 12.54
C GLY A 181 -1.18 -2.67 12.53
N LYS A 182 -1.19 -3.39 11.42
CA LYS A 182 -0.81 -4.82 11.41
C LYS A 182 0.53 -5.07 10.72
N ASN A 183 1.39 -5.85 11.36
CA ASN A 183 2.74 -6.16 10.88
C ASN A 183 2.78 -7.53 10.19
N ILE A 184 3.29 -7.60 8.96
CA ILE A 184 3.58 -8.85 8.23
C ILE A 184 5.05 -8.79 7.80
N PRO A 185 6.00 -9.12 8.72
CA PRO A 185 7.43 -8.97 8.41
C PRO A 185 7.90 -9.93 7.32
N THR A 186 7.25 -11.08 7.18
CA THR A 186 7.54 -12.10 6.15
C THR A 186 7.18 -11.68 4.73
N LEU A 187 6.42 -10.59 4.55
CA LEU A 187 5.91 -10.13 3.25
C LEU A 187 7.05 -9.87 2.26
N GLN A 188 7.09 -10.62 1.16
CA GLN A 188 8.15 -10.52 0.15
C GLN A 188 7.75 -9.72 -1.09
N TYR A 189 6.47 -9.72 -1.43
CA TYR A 189 5.96 -9.06 -2.62
C TYR A 189 4.70 -8.27 -2.33
N ILE A 190 4.66 -7.05 -2.85
CA ILE A 190 3.43 -6.26 -2.93
C ILE A 190 3.15 -5.92 -4.40
N GLN A 191 1.88 -6.06 -4.78
CA GLN A 191 1.37 -5.50 -6.02
C GLN A 191 0.39 -4.37 -5.71
N ASN A 192 0.72 -3.16 -6.14
CA ASN A 192 -0.15 -2.01 -5.97
C ASN A 192 -1.03 -1.84 -7.21
N THR A 193 -2.31 -2.21 -7.10
CA THR A 193 -3.33 -2.00 -8.14
C THR A 193 -4.29 -0.86 -7.78
N ALA A 194 -4.08 -0.22 -6.63
CA ALA A 194 -5.00 0.78 -6.07
C ALA A 194 -5.01 2.12 -6.81
N SER A 195 -4.01 2.39 -7.64
CA SER A 195 -3.88 3.61 -8.46
C SER A 195 -4.18 4.93 -7.73
N MET A 196 -3.77 5.03 -6.46
CA MET A 196 -4.00 6.20 -5.62
C MET A 196 -2.99 7.31 -5.88
N ASP A 197 -3.41 8.57 -5.64
CA ASP A 197 -2.55 9.74 -5.59
C ASP A 197 -2.30 10.16 -4.13
N SER A 198 -1.65 9.30 -3.35
CA SER A 198 -1.31 9.61 -1.96
C SER A 198 0.10 9.14 -1.64
N ASN A 199 0.99 10.11 -1.42
CA ASN A 199 2.36 9.86 -1.00
C ASN A 199 2.41 9.11 0.33
N GLU A 200 1.55 9.46 1.28
CA GLU A 200 1.49 8.82 2.60
C GLU A 200 1.14 7.35 2.52
N LYS A 201 0.10 7.00 1.72
CA LYS A 201 -0.28 5.60 1.53
C LYS A 201 0.81 4.82 0.78
N THR A 202 1.48 5.46 -0.17
CA THR A 202 2.62 4.87 -0.89
C THR A 202 3.76 4.56 0.08
N ILE A 203 4.13 5.50 0.96
CA ILE A 203 5.14 5.28 2.01
C ILE A 203 4.71 4.17 2.97
N GLN A 204 3.46 4.14 3.39
CA GLN A 204 2.95 3.11 4.28
C GLN A 204 3.03 1.71 3.67
N ILE A 205 2.76 1.59 2.37
CA ILE A 205 2.92 0.33 1.62
C ILE A 205 4.40 -0.07 1.59
N LEU A 206 5.29 0.85 1.22
CA LEU A 206 6.74 0.62 1.21
C LEU A 206 7.27 0.24 2.60
N GLY A 207 6.88 0.98 3.63
CA GLY A 207 7.30 0.76 5.01
C GLY A 207 6.95 -0.63 5.56
N ARG A 208 5.91 -1.29 5.00
CA ARG A 208 5.60 -2.68 5.34
C ARG A 208 6.51 -3.66 4.66
N LEU A 209 6.83 -3.37 3.41
CA LEU A 209 7.60 -4.25 2.57
C LEU A 209 9.10 -4.27 2.97
N VAL A 210 9.63 -3.14 3.45
CA VAL A 210 11.04 -3.03 3.84
C VAL A 210 11.37 -3.55 5.24
N ARG A 211 10.38 -4.00 6.01
CA ARG A 211 10.64 -4.56 7.34
C ARG A 211 11.53 -5.78 7.26
N GLN A 212 12.53 -5.81 8.15
CA GLN A 212 13.44 -6.94 8.21
C GLN A 212 12.76 -8.23 8.67
N HIS A 213 13.19 -9.32 8.07
CA HIS A 213 12.90 -10.68 8.51
C HIS A 213 14.00 -11.60 8.01
N ASN A 214 14.40 -12.60 8.82
CA ASN A 214 15.52 -13.51 8.52
C ASN A 214 15.33 -14.28 7.20
N SER A 215 14.08 -14.59 6.81
CA SER A 215 13.77 -15.28 5.55
C SER A 215 13.80 -14.38 4.32
N LYS A 216 14.05 -13.06 4.48
CA LYS A 216 13.86 -12.08 3.41
C LYS A 216 15.14 -11.31 3.08
N LYS A 217 15.81 -11.65 1.98
CA LYS A 217 17.01 -10.94 1.49
C LYS A 217 16.65 -9.67 0.69
N LYS A 218 15.55 -9.70 -0.06
CA LYS A 218 15.03 -8.58 -0.87
C LYS A 218 13.51 -8.60 -0.84
N ALA A 219 12.92 -7.44 -1.06
CA ALA A 219 11.49 -7.27 -1.21
C ALA A 219 11.15 -6.67 -2.58
N TYR A 220 9.96 -6.92 -3.09
CA TYR A 220 9.57 -6.56 -4.45
C TYR A 220 8.23 -5.85 -4.46
N LEU A 221 8.18 -4.73 -5.17
CA LEU A 221 6.95 -3.97 -5.40
C LEU A 221 6.70 -3.84 -6.91
N ASP A 222 5.59 -4.34 -7.39
CA ASP A 222 5.05 -4.00 -8.70
C ASP A 222 3.95 -2.94 -8.51
N ASP A 223 4.15 -1.74 -9.06
CA ASP A 223 3.15 -0.69 -9.07
C ASP A 223 2.51 -0.63 -10.45
N LEU A 224 1.23 -1.02 -10.54
CA LEU A 224 0.49 -1.04 -11.79
C LEU A 224 0.02 0.37 -12.15
N VAL A 225 0.34 0.79 -13.37
CA VAL A 225 -0.08 2.06 -13.96
C VAL A 225 -1.07 1.77 -15.07
N PHE A 226 -2.29 2.21 -14.87
CA PHE A 226 -3.39 1.97 -15.81
C PHE A 226 -3.54 3.14 -16.77
N PRO A 227 -4.09 2.91 -17.98
CA PRO A 227 -4.40 3.99 -18.91
C PRO A 227 -5.52 4.87 -18.35
N GLY A 228 -5.48 6.15 -18.70
CA GLY A 228 -6.43 7.16 -18.24
C GLY A 228 -5.74 8.45 -17.86
N ILE A 229 -6.49 9.54 -17.80
CA ILE A 229 -5.94 10.88 -17.48
C ILE A 229 -5.53 10.94 -16.01
N TYR A 230 -6.44 10.57 -15.11
CA TYR A 230 -6.20 10.55 -13.67
C TYR A 230 -5.26 9.42 -13.28
N LEU A 231 -5.51 8.21 -13.78
CA LEU A 231 -4.75 7.01 -13.40
C LEU A 231 -3.28 7.12 -13.81
N LEU A 232 -3.01 7.60 -15.02
CA LEU A 232 -1.63 7.81 -15.51
C LEU A 232 -0.92 8.92 -14.73
N ARG A 233 -1.61 10.03 -14.43
CA ARG A 233 -1.08 11.11 -13.60
C ARG A 233 -0.71 10.60 -12.20
N HIS A 234 -1.59 9.84 -11.56
CA HIS A 234 -1.31 9.22 -10.25
C HIS A 234 -0.12 8.26 -10.30
N GLY A 235 -0.01 7.44 -11.37
CA GLY A 235 1.14 6.57 -11.61
C GLY A 235 2.45 7.35 -11.72
N ASN A 236 2.45 8.46 -12.46
CA ASN A 236 3.63 9.32 -12.61
C ASN A 236 4.02 10.01 -11.28
N HIS A 237 3.06 10.44 -10.46
CA HIS A 237 3.35 10.97 -9.14
C HIS A 237 4.03 9.93 -8.25
N ARG A 238 3.51 8.68 -8.20
CA ARG A 238 4.13 7.60 -7.44
C ARG A 238 5.52 7.25 -7.95
N LYS A 239 5.71 7.19 -9.29
CA LYS A 239 7.03 6.97 -9.91
C LYS A 239 8.06 7.99 -9.45
N ASN A 240 7.69 9.27 -9.43
CA ASN A 240 8.57 10.35 -8.97
C ASN A 240 8.88 10.24 -7.47
N TYR A 241 7.95 9.69 -6.71
CA TYR A 241 8.12 9.45 -5.30
C TYR A 241 9.12 8.32 -5.01
N TYR A 242 9.06 7.22 -5.76
CA TYR A 242 9.99 6.09 -5.62
C TYR A 242 11.44 6.42 -5.99
N LYS A 243 11.70 7.54 -6.65
CA LYS A 243 13.06 8.00 -7.00
C LYS A 243 13.75 8.81 -5.89
N LYS A 244 13.02 9.23 -4.87
CA LYS A 244 13.51 9.99 -3.72
C LYS A 244 14.04 9.09 -2.62
#